data_7e0d4f92721027766f15953d0b2ba6e5
#
_entry.id   7e0d4f92721027766f15953d0b2ba6e5
#
_cell.length_a   1.000
_cell.length_b   1.000
_cell.length_c   1.000
_cell.angle_alpha   90.00
_cell.angle_beta   90.00
_cell.angle_gamma   90.00
#
_symmetry.space_group_name_H-M   'P 1'
#
loop_
_entity.id
_entity.type
_entity.pdbx_description
1 polymer ?
#
loop_
_entity_poly.entity_id
_entity_poly.type
_entity_poly.pdbx_seq_one_letter_code
_entity_poly.pdbx_strand_id
1 'polypeptide(L)'
;MKIMLANFAKMVNDSGGLAKVTVAFANEMVRRGHDVSLLYCDGHQGDFFYPLDAKVRAYNLCWQKGRYIQVPWWMKLKREFLRPFSPVMSRDVNDQFMQKYLLGEVRRLLELEQPEIIVSSQPAASRLLLCDIAVEIPVISMSHGDPEDYFHIYPKGEIPAIEKSAACQVLLPSFVDHIKRRFPEQKVVVIGNVVPQYDVTADLQADKDRHKIIFIGRLVKNHKRPHLLIKAFVKLANRFPDWELELWGAESNKAYTKSLQHMIEKNGLQSRIHLKGVTRDVAGVLREGDIFVLPSAYEGFGLSLAEAMSMGVPVIGYKNCPAVNELIKHEENGLLCEDGVDALAEALQRLMDTRELRVQYGAQAKKSVEQYAAENVWGASVYS
;
A
#
# COMPACT_ATOMS: atom_id res chain seq x y z
N MET A 1 27.35 4.17 1.72
CA MET A 1 27.04 3.73 0.34
C MET A 1 26.18 4.75 -0.35
N LYS A 2 26.27 4.83 -1.68
CA LYS A 2 25.36 5.60 -2.53
C LYS A 2 24.20 4.71 -2.97
N ILE A 3 23.00 5.04 -2.53
CA ILE A 3 21.79 4.25 -2.79
C ILE A 3 20.85 5.03 -3.70
N MET A 4 20.45 4.45 -4.82
CA MET A 4 19.43 5.06 -5.68
C MET A 4 18.11 4.32 -5.55
N LEU A 5 17.04 5.04 -5.22
CA LEU A 5 15.68 4.51 -5.21
C LEU A 5 15.00 4.82 -6.54
N ALA A 6 14.58 3.79 -7.26
CA ALA A 6 13.84 3.90 -8.52
C ALA A 6 12.35 3.63 -8.29
N ASN A 7 11.62 4.66 -7.88
CA ASN A 7 10.17 4.62 -7.71
C ASN A 7 9.48 5.43 -8.83
N PHE A 8 9.18 4.79 -9.97
CA PHE A 8 8.58 5.45 -11.13
C PHE A 8 7.07 5.69 -10.97
N ALA A 9 6.64 6.01 -9.74
CA ALA A 9 5.28 6.38 -9.40
C ALA A 9 5.17 7.86 -9.04
N LYS A 10 3.95 8.33 -8.82
CA LYS A 10 3.67 9.66 -8.30
C LYS A 10 4.10 9.76 -6.84
N MET A 11 4.62 10.93 -6.46
CA MET A 11 5.06 11.22 -5.10
C MET A 11 4.48 12.52 -4.55
N VAL A 12 4.22 13.51 -5.43
CA VAL A 12 3.70 14.83 -5.04
C VAL A 12 2.27 14.69 -4.53
N ASN A 13 2.03 15.06 -3.27
CA ASN A 13 0.74 14.96 -2.60
C ASN A 13 0.10 13.54 -2.64
N ASP A 14 0.91 12.48 -2.86
CA ASP A 14 0.41 11.11 -2.83
C ASP A 14 0.42 10.55 -1.40
N SER A 15 -0.78 10.32 -0.85
CA SER A 15 -1.00 9.67 0.46
C SER A 15 -1.01 8.14 0.40
N GLY A 16 -0.64 7.54 -0.73
CA GLY A 16 -0.63 6.09 -0.95
C GLY A 16 0.46 5.36 -0.17
N GLY A 17 0.26 4.06 0.06
CA GLY A 17 1.22 3.22 0.80
C GLY A 17 2.60 3.16 0.15
N LEU A 18 2.69 3.15 -1.18
CA LEU A 18 3.97 3.13 -1.89
C LEU A 18 4.77 4.41 -1.62
N ALA A 19 4.14 5.58 -1.68
CA ALA A 19 4.79 6.86 -1.35
C ALA A 19 5.26 6.87 0.12
N LYS A 20 4.43 6.37 1.06
CA LYS A 20 4.78 6.24 2.48
C LYS A 20 6.02 5.37 2.68
N VAL A 21 6.04 4.19 2.10
CA VAL A 21 7.16 3.24 2.23
C VAL A 21 8.44 3.80 1.60
N THR A 22 8.33 4.41 0.40
CA THR A 22 9.50 5.00 -0.29
C THR A 22 10.14 6.12 0.53
N VAL A 23 9.33 7.03 1.09
CA VAL A 23 9.85 8.12 1.94
C VAL A 23 10.43 7.56 3.24
N ALA A 24 9.76 6.61 3.89
CA ALA A 24 10.28 5.99 5.12
C ALA A 24 11.63 5.32 4.88
N PHE A 25 11.76 4.57 3.77
CA PHE A 25 13.01 3.93 3.38
C PHE A 25 14.12 4.96 3.10
N ALA A 26 13.84 5.98 2.29
CA ALA A 26 14.81 7.02 1.96
C ALA A 26 15.33 7.73 3.21
N ASN A 27 14.43 8.16 4.10
CA ASN A 27 14.77 8.84 5.34
C ASN A 27 15.61 7.94 6.28
N GLU A 28 15.25 6.66 6.39
CA GLU A 28 16.01 5.72 7.22
C GLU A 28 17.42 5.48 6.68
N MET A 29 17.59 5.36 5.37
CA MET A 29 18.92 5.19 4.77
C MET A 29 19.80 6.43 5.00
N VAL A 30 19.23 7.64 4.90
CA VAL A 30 19.93 8.87 5.27
C VAL A 30 20.31 8.88 6.76
N ARG A 31 19.39 8.50 7.66
CA ARG A 31 19.64 8.39 9.10
C ARG A 31 20.80 7.44 9.42
N ARG A 32 20.98 6.40 8.63
CA ARG A 32 22.09 5.43 8.73
C ARG A 32 23.38 5.90 8.08
N GLY A 33 23.42 7.12 7.55
CA GLY A 33 24.61 7.73 6.96
C GLY A 33 24.87 7.34 5.51
N HIS A 34 23.86 6.83 4.80
CA HIS A 34 23.95 6.58 3.38
C HIS A 34 23.66 7.84 2.57
N ASP A 35 24.22 7.92 1.39
CA ASP A 35 23.96 8.94 0.38
C ASP A 35 22.82 8.48 -0.52
N VAL A 36 21.66 9.16 -0.49
CA VAL A 36 20.43 8.67 -1.10
C VAL A 36 19.95 9.60 -2.21
N SER A 37 19.67 9.00 -3.37
CA SER A 37 18.94 9.64 -4.46
C SER A 37 17.63 8.91 -4.75
N LEU A 38 16.59 9.65 -5.15
CA LEU A 38 15.26 9.14 -5.45
C LEU A 38 14.83 9.57 -6.86
N LEU A 39 14.57 8.61 -7.72
CA LEU A 39 13.94 8.83 -9.03
C LEU A 39 12.44 8.60 -8.92
N TYR A 40 11.61 9.54 -9.41
CA TYR A 40 10.16 9.40 -9.40
C TYR A 40 9.53 10.00 -10.67
N CYS A 41 8.27 9.65 -10.95
CA CYS A 41 7.52 10.13 -12.12
C CYS A 41 6.25 10.85 -11.69
N ASP A 42 6.23 12.19 -11.76
CA ASP A 42 5.05 12.97 -11.44
C ASP A 42 4.78 14.07 -12.46
N GLY A 43 3.50 14.27 -12.77
CA GLY A 43 3.07 15.39 -13.62
C GLY A 43 3.10 16.74 -12.90
N HIS A 44 3.21 16.73 -11.58
CA HIS A 44 3.25 17.91 -10.75
C HIS A 44 4.63 18.09 -10.12
N GLN A 45 4.97 19.31 -9.80
CA GLN A 45 6.08 19.66 -8.94
C GLN A 45 5.52 20.11 -7.60
N GLY A 46 6.26 19.93 -6.52
CA GLY A 46 5.85 20.35 -5.18
C GLY A 46 6.27 19.34 -4.12
N ASP A 47 5.76 19.55 -2.92
CA ASP A 47 6.11 18.75 -1.76
C ASP A 47 5.44 17.37 -1.79
N PHE A 48 6.11 16.41 -1.19
CA PHE A 48 5.55 15.09 -0.95
C PHE A 48 4.56 15.15 0.22
N PHE A 49 3.55 14.28 0.18
CA PHE A 49 2.59 14.17 1.28
C PHE A 49 3.27 13.77 2.59
N TYR A 50 4.20 12.81 2.51
CA TYR A 50 5.07 12.41 3.62
C TYR A 50 6.38 13.19 3.56
N PRO A 51 6.86 13.76 4.69
CA PRO A 51 8.07 14.58 4.71
C PRO A 51 9.31 13.77 4.29
N LEU A 52 9.98 14.22 3.24
CA LEU A 52 11.25 13.66 2.79
C LEU A 52 12.41 14.42 3.44
N ASP A 53 13.43 13.70 3.92
CA ASP A 53 14.65 14.31 4.46
C ASP A 53 15.33 15.18 3.38
N ALA A 54 15.73 16.39 3.75
CA ALA A 54 16.35 17.36 2.85
C ALA A 54 17.68 16.88 2.24
N LYS A 55 18.31 15.87 2.81
CA LYS A 55 19.54 15.25 2.27
C LYS A 55 19.27 14.28 1.12
N VAL A 56 18.03 13.84 0.93
CA VAL A 56 17.65 12.99 -0.21
C VAL A 56 17.56 13.83 -1.48
N ARG A 57 18.36 13.51 -2.50
CA ARG A 57 18.28 14.14 -3.81
C ARG A 57 17.15 13.51 -4.64
N ALA A 58 16.04 14.20 -4.77
CA ALA A 58 14.86 13.71 -5.47
C ALA A 58 14.77 14.28 -6.89
N TYR A 59 14.64 13.39 -7.89
CA TYR A 59 14.59 13.73 -9.31
C TYR A 59 13.27 13.29 -9.93
N ASN A 60 12.50 14.27 -10.42
CA ASN A 60 11.28 13.98 -11.17
C ASN A 60 11.61 13.73 -12.66
N LEU A 61 11.57 12.47 -13.08
CA LEU A 61 11.90 12.06 -14.46
C LEU A 61 10.96 12.67 -15.51
N CYS A 62 9.77 13.09 -15.13
CA CYS A 62 8.82 13.75 -16.02
C CYS A 62 9.15 15.25 -16.23
N TRP A 63 10.11 15.81 -15.49
CA TRP A 63 10.55 17.20 -15.65
C TRP A 63 12.01 17.26 -16.02
N GLN A 64 12.30 17.44 -17.32
CA GLN A 64 13.64 17.45 -17.87
C GLN A 64 13.98 18.84 -18.40
N LYS A 65 15.11 19.40 -17.94
CA LYS A 65 15.57 20.74 -18.35
C LYS A 65 14.48 21.83 -18.23
N GLY A 66 13.67 21.78 -17.15
CA GLY A 66 12.58 22.72 -16.90
C GLY A 66 11.33 22.50 -17.76
N ARG A 67 11.24 21.42 -18.52
CA ARG A 67 10.07 21.11 -19.36
C ARG A 67 9.39 19.82 -18.89
N TYR A 68 8.07 19.85 -18.86
CA TYR A 68 7.26 18.67 -18.55
C TYR A 68 7.16 17.72 -19.75
N ILE A 69 7.62 16.50 -19.56
CA ILE A 69 7.54 15.40 -20.53
C ILE A 69 6.22 14.65 -20.28
N GLN A 70 5.19 15.06 -20.97
CA GLN A 70 3.88 14.40 -20.83
C GLN A 70 3.73 13.21 -21.78
N VAL A 71 2.92 12.23 -21.35
CA VAL A 71 2.53 11.13 -22.25
C VAL A 71 1.80 11.70 -23.46
N PRO A 72 2.27 11.44 -24.71
CA PRO A 72 1.63 11.93 -25.91
C PRO A 72 0.16 11.52 -26.00
N TRP A 73 -0.66 12.40 -26.58
CA TRP A 73 -2.11 12.16 -26.66
C TRP A 73 -2.48 10.85 -27.37
N TRP A 74 -1.76 10.47 -28.40
CA TRP A 74 -1.98 9.21 -29.13
C TRP A 74 -1.66 7.98 -28.28
N MET A 75 -0.63 8.06 -27.40
CA MET A 75 -0.33 6.98 -26.44
C MET A 75 -1.44 6.89 -25.38
N LYS A 76 -1.98 8.02 -24.92
CA LYS A 76 -3.13 8.03 -24.02
C LYS A 76 -4.34 7.37 -24.66
N LEU A 77 -4.67 7.73 -25.93
CA LEU A 77 -5.75 7.08 -26.67
C LEU A 77 -5.53 5.59 -26.84
N LYS A 78 -4.33 5.17 -27.28
CA LYS A 78 -3.97 3.76 -27.41
C LYS A 78 -4.16 3.00 -26.10
N ARG A 79 -3.70 3.57 -24.98
CA ARG A 79 -3.84 2.98 -23.65
C ARG A 79 -5.30 2.81 -23.23
N GLU A 80 -6.11 3.86 -23.37
CA GLU A 80 -7.53 3.82 -22.99
C GLU A 80 -8.33 2.86 -23.90
N PHE A 81 -8.00 2.80 -25.20
CA PHE A 81 -8.60 1.83 -26.12
C PHE A 81 -8.26 0.38 -25.75
N LEU A 82 -7.03 0.10 -25.36
CA LEU A 82 -6.58 -1.27 -24.99
C LEU A 82 -7.10 -1.71 -23.62
N ARG A 83 -7.36 -0.79 -22.71
CA ARG A 83 -7.72 -1.08 -21.32
C ARG A 83 -8.88 -2.07 -21.13
N PRO A 84 -10.02 -1.97 -21.86
CA PRO A 84 -11.14 -2.91 -21.73
C PRO A 84 -10.80 -4.31 -22.24
N PHE A 85 -9.88 -4.43 -23.23
CA PHE A 85 -9.57 -5.69 -23.91
C PHE A 85 -8.39 -6.42 -23.29
N SER A 86 -7.37 -5.67 -22.88
CA SER A 86 -6.15 -6.22 -22.27
C SER A 86 -5.47 -5.20 -21.35
N PRO A 87 -5.67 -5.34 -20.03
CA PRO A 87 -4.95 -4.53 -19.04
C PRO A 87 -3.43 -4.61 -19.21
N VAL A 88 -2.90 -5.79 -19.58
CA VAL A 88 -1.46 -6.01 -19.83
C VAL A 88 -0.96 -5.13 -20.98
N MET A 89 -1.64 -5.15 -22.13
CA MET A 89 -1.26 -4.31 -23.28
C MET A 89 -1.41 -2.81 -22.97
N SER A 90 -2.42 -2.45 -22.17
CA SER A 90 -2.59 -1.07 -21.71
C SER A 90 -1.42 -0.60 -20.84
N ARG A 91 -0.88 -1.47 -19.98
CA ARG A 91 0.33 -1.18 -19.17
C ARG A 91 1.59 -1.08 -20.01
N ASP A 92 1.75 -1.96 -20.99
CA ASP A 92 2.92 -1.93 -21.93
C ASP A 92 3.05 -0.58 -22.67
N VAL A 93 1.96 0.16 -22.89
CA VAL A 93 2.03 1.54 -23.42
C VAL A 93 2.81 2.47 -22.48
N ASN A 94 2.69 2.29 -21.17
CA ASN A 94 3.46 3.09 -20.21
C ASN A 94 4.95 2.73 -20.27
N ASP A 95 5.28 1.44 -20.43
CA ASP A 95 6.66 0.99 -20.59
C ASP A 95 7.28 1.57 -21.87
N GLN A 96 6.55 1.56 -22.98
CA GLN A 96 6.97 2.20 -24.23
C GLN A 96 7.23 3.72 -24.05
N PHE A 97 6.41 4.39 -23.23
CA PHE A 97 6.65 5.79 -22.88
C PHE A 97 7.95 5.96 -22.09
N MET A 98 8.19 5.13 -21.07
CA MET A 98 9.40 5.20 -20.25
C MET A 98 10.65 4.94 -21.08
N GLN A 99 10.65 3.89 -21.92
CA GLN A 99 11.74 3.57 -22.82
C GLN A 99 12.05 4.73 -23.78
N LYS A 100 11.03 5.34 -24.36
CA LYS A 100 11.23 6.38 -25.37
C LYS A 100 11.62 7.74 -24.81
N TYR A 101 11.07 8.12 -23.64
CA TYR A 101 11.15 9.51 -23.17
C TYR A 101 11.92 9.66 -21.85
N LEU A 102 12.04 8.60 -21.03
CA LEU A 102 12.70 8.70 -19.72
C LEU A 102 14.06 8.00 -19.68
N LEU A 103 14.32 7.02 -20.55
CA LEU A 103 15.56 6.23 -20.54
C LEU A 103 16.82 7.10 -20.58
N GLY A 104 16.86 8.11 -21.45
CA GLY A 104 18.01 9.02 -21.56
C GLY A 104 18.28 9.81 -20.29
N GLU A 105 17.23 10.26 -19.61
CA GLU A 105 17.37 10.98 -18.33
C GLU A 105 17.81 10.05 -17.20
N VAL A 106 17.29 8.82 -17.17
CA VAL A 106 17.74 7.81 -16.18
C VAL A 106 19.23 7.51 -16.37
N ARG A 107 19.73 7.31 -17.62
CA ARG A 107 21.17 7.12 -17.88
C ARG A 107 22.00 8.30 -17.39
N ARG A 108 21.58 9.53 -17.70
CA ARG A 108 22.27 10.74 -17.25
C ARG A 108 22.35 10.82 -15.71
N LEU A 109 21.25 10.43 -15.00
CA LEU A 109 21.22 10.45 -13.55
C LEU A 109 22.06 9.32 -12.93
N LEU A 110 22.14 8.15 -13.57
CA LEU A 110 23.06 7.08 -13.18
C LEU A 110 24.53 7.52 -13.26
N GLU A 111 24.89 8.20 -14.34
CA GLU A 111 26.25 8.78 -14.53
C GLU A 111 26.54 9.89 -13.52
N LEU A 112 25.56 10.73 -13.19
CA LEU A 112 25.69 11.82 -12.23
C LEU A 112 25.85 11.32 -10.79
N GLU A 113 24.96 10.42 -10.38
CA GLU A 113 24.85 9.94 -8.99
C GLU A 113 25.84 8.81 -8.69
N GLN A 114 26.20 8.02 -9.68
CA GLN A 114 27.09 6.85 -9.54
C GLN A 114 26.69 5.95 -8.36
N PRO A 115 25.44 5.41 -8.33
CA PRO A 115 24.99 4.60 -7.21
C PRO A 115 25.78 3.29 -7.15
N GLU A 116 26.03 2.83 -5.90
CA GLU A 116 26.63 1.51 -5.62
C GLU A 116 25.57 0.39 -5.62
N ILE A 117 24.30 0.77 -5.37
CA ILE A 117 23.15 -0.13 -5.38
C ILE A 117 21.89 0.64 -5.80
N ILE A 118 20.99 -0.05 -6.51
CA ILE A 118 19.69 0.50 -6.90
C ILE A 118 18.59 -0.34 -6.26
N VAL A 119 17.60 0.31 -5.66
CA VAL A 119 16.38 -0.32 -5.15
C VAL A 119 15.22 0.10 -6.03
N SER A 120 14.63 -0.85 -6.75
CA SER A 120 13.55 -0.62 -7.71
C SER A 120 12.21 -1.03 -7.10
N SER A 121 11.26 -0.10 -7.07
CA SER A 121 9.94 -0.30 -6.43
C SER A 121 8.84 -0.78 -7.38
N GLN A 122 9.11 -0.88 -8.70
CA GLN A 122 8.13 -1.38 -9.66
C GLN A 122 8.78 -2.26 -10.73
N PRO A 123 8.05 -3.27 -11.27
CA PRO A 123 8.54 -4.11 -12.36
C PRO A 123 8.98 -3.33 -13.60
N ALA A 124 8.24 -2.28 -13.98
CA ALA A 124 8.58 -1.40 -15.09
C ALA A 124 9.92 -0.65 -14.89
N ALA A 125 10.21 -0.22 -13.66
CA ALA A 125 11.49 0.41 -13.32
C ALA A 125 12.63 -0.62 -13.38
N SER A 126 12.42 -1.83 -12.83
CA SER A 126 13.38 -2.93 -12.91
C SER A 126 13.67 -3.30 -14.37
N ARG A 127 12.64 -3.39 -15.23
CA ARG A 127 12.80 -3.62 -16.68
C ARG A 127 13.66 -2.56 -17.32
N LEU A 128 13.34 -1.27 -17.13
CA LEU A 128 14.08 -0.17 -17.71
C LEU A 128 15.58 -0.24 -17.33
N LEU A 129 15.88 -0.50 -16.06
CA LEU A 129 17.25 -0.60 -15.55
C LEU A 129 17.99 -1.84 -16.06
N LEU A 130 17.40 -3.03 -15.89
CA LEU A 130 18.06 -4.31 -16.09
C LEU A 130 17.98 -4.85 -17.51
N CYS A 131 16.93 -4.47 -18.28
CA CYS A 131 16.72 -4.99 -19.62
C CYS A 131 17.00 -3.93 -20.70
N ASP A 132 16.56 -2.68 -20.51
CA ASP A 132 16.64 -1.65 -21.54
C ASP A 132 17.95 -0.84 -21.45
N ILE A 133 18.40 -0.50 -20.23
CA ILE A 133 19.70 0.16 -19.98
C ILE A 133 20.80 -0.86 -19.80
N ALA A 134 20.48 -2.03 -19.23
CA ALA A 134 21.39 -3.11 -18.87
C ALA A 134 22.50 -2.64 -17.91
N VAL A 135 22.09 -2.06 -16.78
CA VAL A 135 23.04 -1.61 -15.75
C VAL A 135 23.80 -2.78 -15.14
N GLU A 136 25.09 -2.60 -14.86
CA GLU A 136 25.93 -3.56 -14.14
C GLU A 136 25.84 -3.40 -12.61
N ILE A 137 25.25 -2.31 -12.15
CA ILE A 137 25.02 -2.00 -10.74
C ILE A 137 24.00 -2.99 -10.18
N PRO A 138 24.22 -3.56 -8.99
CA PRO A 138 23.24 -4.44 -8.34
C PRO A 138 21.87 -3.75 -8.18
N VAL A 139 20.81 -4.39 -8.69
CA VAL A 139 19.44 -3.92 -8.55
C VAL A 139 18.67 -4.88 -7.65
N ILE A 140 18.09 -4.38 -6.56
CA ILE A 140 17.12 -5.09 -5.73
C ILE A 140 15.73 -4.71 -6.23
N SER A 141 14.96 -5.69 -6.72
CA SER A 141 13.57 -5.48 -7.11
C SER A 141 12.64 -5.72 -5.93
N MET A 142 11.96 -4.66 -5.48
CA MET A 142 10.99 -4.73 -4.39
C MET A 142 9.58 -5.00 -4.92
N SER A 143 8.89 -5.95 -4.29
CA SER A 143 7.47 -6.18 -4.52
C SER A 143 6.63 -5.45 -3.48
N HIS A 144 5.73 -4.58 -3.94
CA HIS A 144 4.76 -3.89 -3.07
C HIS A 144 3.34 -4.49 -3.17
N GLY A 145 3.20 -5.59 -3.88
CA GLY A 145 2.00 -6.40 -4.05
C GLY A 145 2.32 -7.88 -4.04
N ASP A 146 1.33 -8.71 -4.35
CA ASP A 146 1.55 -10.14 -4.57
C ASP A 146 2.39 -10.34 -5.84
N PRO A 147 3.57 -10.98 -5.76
CA PRO A 147 4.41 -11.22 -6.95
C PRO A 147 3.76 -12.13 -8.00
N GLU A 148 2.74 -12.91 -7.66
CA GLU A 148 1.98 -13.71 -8.63
C GLU A 148 1.36 -12.81 -9.72
N ASP A 149 1.01 -11.59 -9.36
CA ASP A 149 0.50 -10.57 -10.29
C ASP A 149 1.47 -10.26 -11.45
N TYR A 150 2.80 -10.40 -11.24
CA TYR A 150 3.80 -10.16 -12.28
C TYR A 150 3.60 -11.04 -13.50
N PHE A 151 3.04 -12.22 -13.32
CA PHE A 151 2.86 -13.21 -14.36
C PHE A 151 1.51 -13.14 -15.07
N HIS A 152 0.55 -12.43 -14.48
CA HIS A 152 -0.84 -12.39 -14.96
C HIS A 152 -1.29 -11.03 -15.45
N ILE A 153 -0.87 -9.96 -14.77
CA ILE A 153 -1.40 -8.61 -15.03
C ILE A 153 -0.35 -7.59 -15.44
N TYR A 154 0.95 -7.96 -15.42
CA TYR A 154 2.04 -7.10 -15.86
C TYR A 154 2.53 -7.47 -17.28
N PRO A 155 3.13 -6.53 -18.04
CA PRO A 155 3.71 -6.81 -19.35
C PRO A 155 4.76 -7.91 -19.29
N LYS A 156 4.69 -8.86 -20.22
CA LYS A 156 5.69 -9.95 -20.29
C LYS A 156 7.13 -9.48 -20.39
N GLY A 157 7.35 -8.28 -20.96
CA GLY A 157 8.68 -7.67 -21.05
C GLY A 157 9.30 -7.29 -19.71
N GLU A 158 8.51 -7.21 -18.61
CA GLU A 158 9.00 -6.92 -17.27
C GLU A 158 9.53 -8.17 -16.55
N ILE A 159 9.06 -9.37 -16.95
CA ILE A 159 9.40 -10.64 -16.29
C ILE A 159 10.91 -10.93 -16.25
N PRO A 160 11.70 -10.74 -17.36
CA PRO A 160 13.14 -11.00 -17.33
C PRO A 160 13.92 -10.15 -16.31
N ALA A 161 13.38 -9.01 -15.90
CA ALA A 161 14.02 -8.19 -14.88
C ALA A 161 14.02 -8.85 -13.49
N ILE A 162 13.09 -9.76 -13.21
CA ILE A 162 13.05 -10.53 -11.96
C ILE A 162 14.29 -11.41 -11.87
N GLU A 163 14.58 -12.17 -12.93
CA GLU A 163 15.74 -13.07 -13.02
C GLU A 163 17.08 -12.32 -12.98
N LYS A 164 17.13 -11.14 -13.60
CA LYS A 164 18.33 -10.29 -13.65
C LYS A 164 18.58 -9.49 -12.37
N SER A 165 17.62 -9.44 -11.47
CA SER A 165 17.77 -8.73 -10.19
C SER A 165 18.79 -9.42 -9.30
N ALA A 166 19.64 -8.66 -8.61
CA ALA A 166 20.58 -9.18 -7.63
C ALA A 166 19.85 -9.89 -6.46
N ALA A 167 18.66 -9.40 -6.13
CA ALA A 167 17.71 -10.04 -5.24
C ALA A 167 16.30 -9.51 -5.50
N CYS A 168 15.28 -10.34 -5.21
CA CYS A 168 13.89 -9.93 -5.16
C CYS A 168 13.46 -9.82 -3.69
N GLN A 169 12.99 -8.65 -3.27
CA GLN A 169 12.39 -8.46 -1.96
C GLN A 169 10.88 -8.68 -2.08
N VAL A 170 10.33 -9.50 -1.18
CA VAL A 170 8.90 -9.73 -1.00
C VAL A 170 8.48 -9.34 0.41
N LEU A 171 7.21 -8.97 0.58
CA LEU A 171 6.72 -8.43 1.84
C LEU A 171 6.37 -9.49 2.88
N LEU A 172 6.03 -10.70 2.43
CA LEU A 172 5.51 -11.78 3.27
C LEU A 172 6.12 -13.13 2.89
N PRO A 173 6.28 -14.06 3.85
CA PRO A 173 6.81 -15.40 3.60
C PRO A 173 6.04 -16.17 2.52
N SER A 174 4.71 -16.07 2.48
CA SER A 174 3.87 -16.73 1.46
C SER A 174 4.20 -16.31 0.03
N PHE A 175 4.77 -15.12 -0.16
CA PHE A 175 5.11 -14.59 -1.48
C PHE A 175 6.42 -15.14 -2.07
N VAL A 176 7.24 -15.81 -1.27
CA VAL A 176 8.51 -16.42 -1.74
C VAL A 176 8.26 -17.43 -2.84
N ASP A 177 7.30 -18.32 -2.65
CA ASP A 177 6.97 -19.36 -3.61
C ASP A 177 6.44 -18.82 -4.94
N HIS A 178 5.83 -17.63 -4.95
CA HIS A 178 5.33 -16.99 -6.18
C HIS A 178 6.47 -16.64 -7.14
N ILE A 179 7.65 -16.30 -6.62
CA ILE A 179 8.87 -16.09 -7.41
C ILE A 179 9.58 -17.41 -7.68
N LYS A 180 9.82 -18.22 -6.63
CA LYS A 180 10.66 -19.43 -6.69
C LYS A 180 10.11 -20.51 -7.63
N ARG A 181 8.80 -20.62 -7.82
CA ARG A 181 8.20 -21.58 -8.77
C ARG A 181 8.66 -21.35 -10.21
N ARG A 182 8.95 -20.11 -10.61
CA ARG A 182 9.37 -19.74 -11.98
C ARG A 182 10.86 -19.47 -12.09
N PHE A 183 11.46 -18.98 -11.01
CA PHE A 183 12.87 -18.65 -10.91
C PHE A 183 13.47 -19.31 -9.65
N PRO A 184 13.72 -20.64 -9.66
CA PRO A 184 14.20 -21.38 -8.48
C PRO A 184 15.51 -20.83 -7.91
N GLU A 185 16.42 -20.38 -8.77
CA GLU A 185 17.74 -19.88 -8.38
C GLU A 185 17.72 -18.41 -7.93
N GLN A 186 16.61 -17.68 -8.18
CA GLN A 186 16.55 -16.26 -7.80
C GLN A 186 16.68 -16.08 -6.28
N LYS A 187 17.57 -15.20 -5.84
CA LYS A 187 17.65 -14.79 -4.43
C LYS A 187 16.38 -14.05 -4.04
N VAL A 188 15.57 -14.59 -3.13
CA VAL A 188 14.37 -13.95 -2.60
C VAL A 188 14.59 -13.69 -1.12
N VAL A 189 14.33 -12.45 -0.70
CA VAL A 189 14.42 -12.02 0.71
C VAL A 189 13.06 -11.52 1.18
N VAL A 190 12.67 -11.92 2.39
CA VAL A 190 11.41 -11.47 3.01
C VAL A 190 11.71 -10.29 3.90
N ILE A 191 11.24 -9.11 3.51
CA ILE A 191 11.35 -7.89 4.29
C ILE A 191 10.00 -7.18 4.23
N GLY A 192 9.26 -7.20 5.34
CA GLY A 192 7.96 -6.54 5.47
C GLY A 192 8.08 -5.02 5.49
N ASN A 193 6.96 -4.36 5.37
CA ASN A 193 6.92 -2.92 5.57
C ASN A 193 7.06 -2.58 7.05
N VAL A 194 7.75 -1.49 7.35
CA VAL A 194 7.79 -0.96 8.72
C VAL A 194 6.39 -0.50 9.15
N VAL A 195 5.99 -0.95 10.31
CA VAL A 195 4.75 -0.56 10.97
C VAL A 195 5.10 0.32 12.17
N PRO A 196 4.57 1.56 12.24
CA PRO A 196 4.76 2.41 13.41
C PRO A 196 4.32 1.67 14.67
N GLN A 197 5.11 1.73 15.74
CA GLN A 197 4.73 1.21 17.05
C GLN A 197 4.26 2.38 17.91
N TYR A 198 3.10 2.22 18.54
CA TYR A 198 2.49 3.28 19.34
C TYR A 198 2.58 2.96 20.82
N ASP A 199 3.13 3.89 21.60
CA ASP A 199 3.20 3.76 23.08
C ASP A 199 1.80 3.87 23.71
N VAL A 200 0.97 4.77 23.17
CA VAL A 200 -0.42 4.95 23.58
C VAL A 200 -1.33 4.20 22.62
N THR A 201 -2.15 3.29 23.14
CA THR A 201 -3.10 2.48 22.38
C THR A 201 -4.52 3.01 22.45
N ALA A 202 -5.41 2.48 21.61
CA ALA A 202 -6.83 2.69 21.72
C ALA A 202 -7.34 2.19 23.09
N ASP A 203 -8.14 3.00 23.76
CA ASP A 203 -8.77 2.60 25.02
C ASP A 203 -10.11 1.90 24.74
N LEU A 204 -10.04 0.57 24.66
CA LEU A 204 -11.19 -0.29 24.41
C LEU A 204 -11.99 -0.61 25.67
N GLN A 205 -11.47 -0.20 26.85
CA GLN A 205 -12.14 -0.41 28.15
C GLN A 205 -12.93 0.84 28.60
N ALA A 206 -12.66 1.99 28.01
CA ALA A 206 -13.38 3.21 28.33
C ALA A 206 -14.88 3.08 28.06
N ASP A 207 -15.69 3.66 28.96
CA ASP A 207 -17.11 3.86 28.69
C ASP A 207 -17.25 5.04 27.70
N LYS A 208 -17.80 4.75 26.54
CA LYS A 208 -17.96 5.71 25.45
C LYS A 208 -19.45 5.85 25.11
N ASP A 209 -19.93 7.07 24.92
CA ASP A 209 -21.29 7.32 24.41
C ASP A 209 -21.43 6.86 22.95
N ARG A 210 -20.30 6.82 22.21
CA ARG A 210 -20.22 6.41 20.82
C ARG A 210 -19.01 5.53 20.58
N HIS A 211 -19.24 4.42 19.89
CA HIS A 211 -18.22 3.50 19.43
C HIS A 211 -17.93 3.71 17.94
N LYS A 212 -16.69 3.49 17.51
CA LYS A 212 -16.26 3.76 16.14
C LYS A 212 -15.72 2.53 15.42
N ILE A 213 -16.31 2.26 14.27
CA ILE A 213 -15.73 1.36 13.27
C ILE A 213 -14.91 2.22 12.31
N ILE A 214 -13.65 1.89 12.14
CA ILE A 214 -12.70 2.64 11.29
C ILE A 214 -12.35 1.84 10.05
N PHE A 215 -12.37 2.51 8.91
CA PHE A 215 -11.76 2.08 7.66
C PHE A 215 -10.76 3.14 7.21
N ILE A 216 -9.54 2.73 6.85
CA ILE A 216 -8.54 3.62 6.24
C ILE A 216 -8.03 3.00 4.93
N GLY A 217 -8.29 3.68 3.82
CA GLY A 217 -7.88 3.25 2.50
C GLY A 217 -8.53 4.06 1.39
N ARG A 218 -7.93 4.06 0.19
CA ARG A 218 -8.53 4.74 -0.97
C ARG A 218 -9.94 4.23 -1.24
N LEU A 219 -10.87 5.12 -1.53
CA LEU A 219 -12.25 4.76 -1.85
C LEU A 219 -12.33 4.18 -3.27
N VAL A 220 -12.01 2.88 -3.40
CA VAL A 220 -11.96 2.14 -4.67
C VAL A 220 -12.90 0.94 -4.63
N LYS A 221 -13.75 0.80 -5.67
CA LYS A 221 -14.81 -0.22 -5.70
C LYS A 221 -14.27 -1.66 -5.74
N ASN A 222 -13.28 -1.94 -6.59
CA ASN A 222 -12.84 -3.31 -6.88
C ASN A 222 -11.60 -3.75 -6.08
N HIS A 223 -11.04 -2.88 -5.26
CA HIS A 223 -9.86 -3.17 -4.44
C HIS A 223 -10.21 -3.07 -2.95
N LYS A 224 -10.35 -1.86 -2.42
CA LYS A 224 -10.60 -1.62 -0.97
C LYS A 224 -12.06 -1.84 -0.55
N ARG A 225 -12.99 -1.83 -1.48
CA ARG A 225 -14.42 -2.20 -1.36
C ARG A 225 -15.20 -1.60 -0.17
N PRO A 226 -15.03 -0.30 0.20
CA PRO A 226 -15.72 0.28 1.36
C PRO A 226 -17.24 0.16 1.29
N HIS A 227 -17.84 0.00 0.12
CA HIS A 227 -19.27 -0.22 -0.06
C HIS A 227 -19.78 -1.50 0.61
N LEU A 228 -18.94 -2.54 0.75
CA LEU A 228 -19.31 -3.78 1.45
C LEU A 228 -19.42 -3.54 2.96
N LEU A 229 -18.50 -2.73 3.51
CA LEU A 229 -18.54 -2.34 4.92
C LEU A 229 -19.76 -1.47 5.23
N ILE A 230 -20.08 -0.49 4.37
CA ILE A 230 -21.30 0.31 4.52
C ILE A 230 -22.53 -0.61 4.55
N LYS A 231 -22.65 -1.55 3.59
CA LYS A 231 -23.78 -2.49 3.54
C LYS A 231 -23.86 -3.39 4.79
N ALA A 232 -22.72 -3.87 5.27
CA ALA A 232 -22.67 -4.68 6.50
C ALA A 232 -23.12 -3.87 7.71
N PHE A 233 -22.65 -2.63 7.85
CA PHE A 233 -23.07 -1.75 8.94
C PHE A 233 -24.56 -1.37 8.87
N VAL A 234 -25.12 -1.12 7.68
CA VAL A 234 -26.56 -0.87 7.46
C VAL A 234 -27.42 -1.98 8.08
N LYS A 235 -27.02 -3.25 7.95
CA LYS A 235 -27.75 -4.39 8.54
C LYS A 235 -27.78 -4.36 10.07
N LEU A 236 -26.79 -3.75 10.69
CA LEU A 236 -26.59 -3.74 12.13
C LEU A 236 -27.03 -2.43 12.80
N ALA A 237 -27.16 -1.35 12.04
CA ALA A 237 -27.32 0.00 12.54
C ALA A 237 -28.48 0.17 13.51
N ASN A 238 -29.62 -0.46 13.30
CA ASN A 238 -30.78 -0.37 14.18
C ASN A 238 -30.57 -1.08 15.52
N ARG A 239 -29.79 -2.17 15.52
CA ARG A 239 -29.48 -2.94 16.74
C ARG A 239 -28.42 -2.26 17.60
N PHE A 240 -27.53 -1.48 16.99
CA PHE A 240 -26.39 -0.85 17.63
C PHE A 240 -26.45 0.68 17.44
N PRO A 241 -27.35 1.41 18.14
CA PRO A 241 -27.56 2.83 17.90
C PRO A 241 -26.39 3.72 18.35
N ASP A 242 -25.52 3.23 19.20
CA ASP A 242 -24.32 3.86 19.75
C ASP A 242 -23.05 3.68 18.88
N TRP A 243 -23.15 2.99 17.73
CA TRP A 243 -22.01 2.78 16.83
C TRP A 243 -22.03 3.70 15.62
N GLU A 244 -20.86 4.13 15.20
CA GLU A 244 -20.63 4.96 14.01
C GLU A 244 -19.58 4.31 13.10
N LEU A 245 -19.61 4.62 11.81
CA LEU A 245 -18.66 4.16 10.80
C LEU A 245 -17.93 5.36 10.19
N GLU A 246 -16.62 5.42 10.31
CA GLU A 246 -15.79 6.41 9.69
C GLU A 246 -14.96 5.79 8.55
N LEU A 247 -15.06 6.37 7.35
CA LEU A 247 -14.31 5.95 6.16
C LEU A 247 -13.32 7.04 5.79
N TRP A 248 -12.05 6.76 5.99
CA TRP A 248 -10.93 7.65 5.74
C TRP A 248 -10.18 7.25 4.48
N GLY A 249 -9.90 8.19 3.60
CA GLY A 249 -9.07 8.00 2.42
C GLY A 249 -9.44 8.86 1.24
N ALA A 250 -8.51 8.88 0.27
CA ALA A 250 -8.68 9.66 -0.94
C ALA A 250 -9.79 9.12 -1.82
N GLU A 251 -10.55 10.03 -2.40
CA GLU A 251 -11.46 9.74 -3.49
C GLU A 251 -10.67 9.36 -4.75
N SER A 252 -10.96 8.20 -5.31
CA SER A 252 -10.35 7.74 -6.57
C SER A 252 -11.25 7.96 -7.79
N ASN A 253 -12.55 8.01 -7.57
CA ASN A 253 -13.57 8.18 -8.62
C ASN A 253 -14.80 8.88 -8.03
N LYS A 254 -15.10 10.08 -8.54
CA LYS A 254 -16.23 10.91 -8.08
C LYS A 254 -17.59 10.20 -8.19
N ALA A 255 -17.82 9.45 -9.27
CA ALA A 255 -19.07 8.72 -9.44
C ALA A 255 -19.24 7.62 -8.39
N TYR A 256 -18.14 6.92 -8.05
CA TYR A 256 -18.16 5.91 -6.99
C TYR A 256 -18.37 6.53 -5.61
N THR A 257 -17.68 7.62 -5.28
CA THR A 257 -17.90 8.32 -4.00
C THR A 257 -19.34 8.82 -3.87
N LYS A 258 -19.93 9.40 -4.94
CA LYS A 258 -21.36 9.75 -4.97
C LYS A 258 -22.26 8.54 -4.74
N SER A 259 -21.91 7.36 -5.28
CA SER A 259 -22.69 6.14 -5.03
C SER A 259 -22.63 5.67 -3.58
N LEU A 260 -21.52 5.89 -2.87
CA LEU A 260 -21.42 5.64 -1.42
C LEU A 260 -22.29 6.63 -0.63
N GLN A 261 -22.24 7.92 -0.96
CA GLN A 261 -23.08 8.95 -0.35
C GLN A 261 -24.58 8.63 -0.53
N HIS A 262 -24.99 8.30 -1.75
CA HIS A 262 -26.38 7.90 -2.02
C HIS A 262 -26.81 6.65 -1.23
N MET A 263 -25.91 5.67 -1.06
CA MET A 263 -26.18 4.49 -0.25
C MET A 263 -26.40 4.86 1.22
N ILE A 264 -25.62 5.77 1.78
CA ILE A 264 -25.76 6.28 3.15
C ILE A 264 -27.11 7.01 3.31
N GLU A 265 -27.41 7.94 2.39
CA GLU A 265 -28.64 8.72 2.39
C GLU A 265 -29.89 7.85 2.27
N LYS A 266 -29.90 6.91 1.33
CA LYS A 266 -31.02 5.97 1.12
C LYS A 266 -31.38 5.16 2.38
N ASN A 267 -30.40 4.91 3.25
CA ASN A 267 -30.61 4.18 4.49
C ASN A 267 -30.79 5.09 5.72
N GLY A 268 -30.80 6.41 5.56
CA GLY A 268 -31.00 7.37 6.66
C GLY A 268 -29.88 7.41 7.68
N LEU A 269 -28.65 7.07 7.28
CA LEU A 269 -27.49 6.92 8.18
C LEU A 269 -26.44 8.03 8.08
N GLN A 270 -26.83 9.23 7.58
CA GLN A 270 -25.89 10.35 7.38
C GLN A 270 -25.27 10.86 8.70
N SER A 271 -25.96 10.70 9.82
CA SER A 271 -25.45 11.05 11.14
C SER A 271 -24.53 9.98 11.77
N ARG A 272 -24.37 8.83 11.11
CA ARG A 272 -23.67 7.67 11.67
C ARG A 272 -22.63 7.04 10.74
N ILE A 273 -22.64 7.38 9.45
CA ILE A 273 -21.64 6.92 8.47
C ILE A 273 -21.00 8.15 7.85
N HIS A 274 -19.70 8.30 8.01
CA HIS A 274 -18.97 9.51 7.64
C HIS A 274 -17.88 9.23 6.63
N LEU A 275 -17.91 9.89 5.46
CA LEU A 275 -16.80 9.93 4.51
C LEU A 275 -15.88 11.11 4.89
N LYS A 276 -14.75 10.80 5.53
CA LYS A 276 -13.90 11.79 6.24
C LYS A 276 -12.78 12.40 5.37
N GLY A 277 -12.53 11.85 4.16
CA GLY A 277 -11.41 12.27 3.34
C GLY A 277 -10.06 11.78 3.85
N VAL A 278 -8.99 12.48 3.49
CA VAL A 278 -7.60 12.11 3.84
C VAL A 278 -7.19 12.74 5.17
N THR A 279 -6.48 11.98 6.00
CA THR A 279 -5.86 12.48 7.23
C THR A 279 -4.33 12.37 7.18
N ARG A 280 -3.65 13.27 7.85
CA ARG A 280 -2.22 13.14 8.19
C ARG A 280 -2.02 12.55 9.59
N ASP A 281 -3.04 12.57 10.44
CA ASP A 281 -3.04 11.99 11.78
C ASP A 281 -3.76 10.63 11.79
N VAL A 282 -3.11 9.62 11.21
CA VAL A 282 -3.60 8.24 11.22
C VAL A 282 -3.64 7.68 12.64
N ALA A 283 -2.64 8.03 13.47
CA ALA A 283 -2.56 7.59 14.85
C ALA A 283 -3.73 8.09 15.69
N GLY A 284 -4.10 9.37 15.57
CA GLY A 284 -5.25 9.94 16.26
C GLY A 284 -6.57 9.29 15.85
N VAL A 285 -6.75 9.04 14.54
CA VAL A 285 -7.94 8.34 14.05
C VAL A 285 -8.04 6.92 14.61
N LEU A 286 -6.94 6.15 14.58
CA LEU A 286 -6.93 4.77 15.05
C LEU A 286 -7.12 4.67 16.56
N ARG A 287 -6.58 5.63 17.31
CA ARG A 287 -6.72 5.68 18.79
C ARG A 287 -8.18 5.81 19.24
N GLU A 288 -9.00 6.50 18.44
CA GLU A 288 -10.45 6.65 18.70
C GLU A 288 -11.28 5.44 18.26
N GLY A 289 -10.67 4.51 17.50
CA GLY A 289 -11.36 3.35 16.93
C GLY A 289 -11.60 2.23 17.95
N ASP A 290 -12.73 1.56 17.81
CA ASP A 290 -13.07 0.35 18.61
C ASP A 290 -12.95 -0.92 17.76
N ILE A 291 -13.13 -0.82 16.44
CA ILE A 291 -12.95 -1.91 15.47
C ILE A 291 -12.37 -1.31 14.19
N PHE A 292 -11.38 -1.98 13.59
CA PHE A 292 -10.88 -1.65 12.27
C PHE A 292 -11.28 -2.72 11.24
N VAL A 293 -11.74 -2.28 10.07
CA VAL A 293 -12.20 -3.21 9.02
C VAL A 293 -11.53 -2.90 7.70
N LEU A 294 -10.94 -3.93 7.09
CA LEU A 294 -10.34 -3.86 5.76
C LEU A 294 -10.98 -4.87 4.80
N PRO A 295 -12.10 -4.52 4.12
CA PRO A 295 -12.83 -5.44 3.25
C PRO A 295 -12.19 -5.52 1.85
N SER A 296 -10.88 -5.50 1.78
CA SER A 296 -10.11 -5.50 0.53
C SER A 296 -10.25 -6.84 -0.20
N ALA A 297 -10.19 -6.79 -1.54
CA ALA A 297 -10.11 -8.00 -2.36
C ALA A 297 -8.72 -8.62 -2.36
N TYR A 298 -7.70 -7.78 -2.28
CA TYR A 298 -6.28 -8.15 -2.24
C TYR A 298 -5.47 -7.02 -1.58
N GLU A 299 -4.34 -7.36 -1.00
CA GLU A 299 -3.35 -6.43 -0.43
C GLU A 299 -1.94 -6.94 -0.71
N GLY A 300 -0.98 -6.03 -0.79
CA GLY A 300 0.44 -6.41 -0.81
C GLY A 300 0.99 -6.65 0.59
N PHE A 301 0.52 -5.87 1.57
CA PHE A 301 0.88 -5.99 2.99
C PHE A 301 -0.30 -5.64 3.90
N GLY A 302 -1.11 -4.64 3.52
CA GLY A 302 -2.18 -4.16 4.39
C GLY A 302 -1.69 -3.17 5.46
N LEU A 303 -0.89 -2.16 5.07
CA LEU A 303 -0.30 -1.19 6.01
C LEU A 303 -1.32 -0.59 6.99
N SER A 304 -2.48 -0.14 6.52
CA SER A 304 -3.50 0.44 7.41
C SER A 304 -4.09 -0.56 8.40
N LEU A 305 -4.15 -1.85 8.02
CA LEU A 305 -4.52 -2.94 8.93
C LEU A 305 -3.45 -3.13 10.00
N ALA A 306 -2.18 -3.22 9.58
CA ALA A 306 -1.07 -3.40 10.51
C ALA A 306 -0.89 -2.19 11.45
N GLU A 307 -1.16 -0.97 10.98
CA GLU A 307 -1.19 0.25 11.82
C GLU A 307 -2.32 0.20 12.85
N ALA A 308 -3.51 -0.28 12.48
CA ALA A 308 -4.61 -0.49 13.43
C ALA A 308 -4.26 -1.55 14.47
N MET A 309 -3.63 -2.66 14.04
CA MET A 309 -3.14 -3.69 14.94
C MET A 309 -2.10 -3.13 15.93
N SER A 310 -1.16 -2.33 15.47
CA SER A 310 -0.16 -1.66 16.32
C SER A 310 -0.77 -0.68 17.31
N MET A 311 -1.90 -0.05 16.98
CA MET A 311 -2.66 0.80 17.90
C MET A 311 -3.45 -0.03 18.92
N GLY A 312 -3.47 -1.34 18.83
CA GLY A 312 -4.25 -2.23 19.70
C GLY A 312 -5.74 -2.26 19.35
N VAL A 313 -6.10 -1.90 18.11
CA VAL A 313 -7.49 -1.99 17.63
C VAL A 313 -7.73 -3.38 17.04
N PRO A 314 -8.79 -4.10 17.44
CA PRO A 314 -9.13 -5.39 16.85
C PRO A 314 -9.55 -5.22 15.40
N VAL A 315 -9.16 -6.19 14.57
CA VAL A 315 -9.24 -6.08 13.11
C VAL A 315 -10.17 -7.14 12.50
N ILE A 316 -10.83 -6.77 11.40
CA ILE A 316 -11.62 -7.69 10.56
C ILE A 316 -11.16 -7.60 9.11
N GLY A 317 -11.00 -8.77 8.47
CA GLY A 317 -10.69 -8.88 7.04
C GLY A 317 -11.25 -10.14 6.42
N TYR A 318 -11.04 -10.31 5.10
CA TYR A 318 -11.51 -11.50 4.39
C TYR A 318 -10.45 -12.59 4.36
N LYS A 319 -10.87 -13.87 4.52
CA LYS A 319 -10.01 -15.05 4.49
C LYS A 319 -9.26 -15.22 3.16
N ASN A 320 -9.89 -14.82 2.06
CA ASN A 320 -9.34 -14.94 0.72
C ASN A 320 -8.54 -13.71 0.26
N CYS A 321 -8.32 -12.73 1.15
CA CYS A 321 -7.51 -11.54 0.84
C CYS A 321 -6.04 -11.82 1.19
N PRO A 322 -5.14 -11.95 0.18
CA PRO A 322 -3.71 -12.09 0.41
C PRO A 322 -3.18 -10.99 1.32
N ALA A 323 -2.15 -11.27 2.10
CA ALA A 323 -1.58 -10.43 3.14
C ALA A 323 -2.48 -10.19 4.36
N VAL A 324 -3.76 -9.90 4.19
CA VAL A 324 -4.70 -9.74 5.31
C VAL A 324 -4.86 -11.05 6.08
N ASN A 325 -5.00 -12.17 5.36
CA ASN A 325 -5.13 -13.50 5.95
C ASN A 325 -3.81 -14.05 6.55
N GLU A 326 -2.69 -13.39 6.32
CA GLU A 326 -1.41 -13.72 6.95
C GLU A 326 -1.17 -12.88 8.20
N LEU A 327 -1.59 -11.61 8.19
CA LEU A 327 -1.51 -10.73 9.36
C LEU A 327 -2.56 -11.06 10.42
N ILE A 328 -3.79 -11.40 10.00
CA ILE A 328 -4.86 -11.78 10.91
C ILE A 328 -4.83 -13.29 11.16
N LYS A 329 -4.59 -13.68 12.39
CA LYS A 329 -4.83 -15.02 12.89
C LYS A 329 -6.25 -15.05 13.48
N HIS A 330 -7.12 -15.78 12.76
CA HIS A 330 -8.54 -15.82 13.09
C HIS A 330 -8.79 -16.26 14.54
N GLU A 331 -9.61 -15.49 15.27
CA GLU A 331 -9.97 -15.68 16.69
C GLU A 331 -8.79 -15.58 17.69
N GLU A 332 -7.63 -15.13 17.23
CA GLU A 332 -6.46 -14.85 18.08
C GLU A 332 -6.20 -13.35 18.18
N ASN A 333 -5.99 -12.67 17.04
CA ASN A 333 -5.66 -11.25 16.98
C ASN A 333 -6.67 -10.44 16.13
N GLY A 334 -7.77 -11.07 15.70
CA GLY A 334 -8.81 -10.47 14.88
C GLY A 334 -9.72 -11.52 14.26
N LEU A 335 -10.60 -11.10 13.37
CA LEU A 335 -11.54 -11.99 12.70
C LEU A 335 -11.29 -12.01 11.18
N LEU A 336 -11.20 -13.21 10.64
CA LEU A 336 -11.29 -13.48 9.21
C LEU A 336 -12.67 -14.03 8.88
N CYS A 337 -13.39 -13.41 7.94
CA CYS A 337 -14.69 -13.88 7.47
C CYS A 337 -14.65 -14.24 5.98
N GLU A 338 -15.68 -14.97 5.51
CA GLU A 338 -15.87 -15.21 4.09
C GLU A 338 -16.16 -13.90 3.33
N ASP A 339 -15.85 -13.86 2.05
CA ASP A 339 -16.09 -12.68 1.22
C ASP A 339 -17.60 -12.45 1.06
N GLY A 340 -18.05 -11.27 1.43
CA GLY A 340 -19.44 -10.88 1.29
C GLY A 340 -19.95 -10.02 2.45
N VAL A 341 -21.13 -9.45 2.22
CA VAL A 341 -21.75 -8.51 3.15
C VAL A 341 -22.24 -9.22 4.42
N ASP A 342 -22.81 -10.40 4.30
CA ASP A 342 -23.44 -11.13 5.41
C ASP A 342 -22.38 -11.62 6.41
N ALA A 343 -21.35 -12.30 5.90
CA ALA A 343 -20.25 -12.77 6.73
C ALA A 343 -19.49 -11.61 7.38
N LEU A 344 -19.36 -10.46 6.69
CA LEU A 344 -18.75 -9.26 7.27
C LEU A 344 -19.64 -8.67 8.37
N ALA A 345 -20.97 -8.67 8.19
CA ALA A 345 -21.92 -8.20 9.19
C ALA A 345 -21.88 -9.09 10.45
N GLU A 346 -21.83 -10.42 10.30
CA GLU A 346 -21.69 -11.36 11.41
C GLU A 346 -20.40 -11.14 12.21
N ALA A 347 -19.27 -10.96 11.52
CA ALA A 347 -17.98 -10.67 12.17
C ALA A 347 -18.00 -9.32 12.91
N LEU A 348 -18.60 -8.29 12.31
CA LEU A 348 -18.79 -6.99 12.95
C LEU A 348 -19.69 -7.12 14.18
N GLN A 349 -20.85 -7.76 14.05
CA GLN A 349 -21.77 -7.96 15.15
C GLN A 349 -21.10 -8.62 16.35
N ARG A 350 -20.29 -9.66 16.11
CA ARG A 350 -19.58 -10.38 17.17
C ARG A 350 -18.65 -9.46 17.98
N LEU A 351 -17.91 -8.56 17.30
CA LEU A 351 -17.06 -7.59 18.00
C LEU A 351 -17.86 -6.42 18.61
N MET A 352 -18.96 -6.01 17.99
CA MET A 352 -19.83 -4.96 18.54
C MET A 352 -20.54 -5.44 19.82
N ASP A 353 -21.00 -6.70 19.86
CA ASP A 353 -21.68 -7.30 21.03
C ASP A 353 -20.72 -7.54 22.22
N THR A 354 -19.39 -7.78 21.97
CA THR A 354 -18.50 -8.31 23.02
C THR A 354 -17.26 -7.43 23.21
N ARG A 355 -17.26 -6.60 24.27
CA ARG A 355 -16.11 -5.73 24.63
C ARG A 355 -14.87 -6.55 24.95
N GLU A 356 -15.02 -7.65 25.68
CA GLU A 356 -13.93 -8.53 26.10
C GLU A 356 -13.15 -9.07 24.91
N LEU A 357 -13.85 -9.45 23.82
CA LEU A 357 -13.18 -9.88 22.59
C LEU A 357 -12.42 -8.73 21.92
N ARG A 358 -12.98 -7.50 21.92
CA ARG A 358 -12.26 -6.35 21.38
C ARG A 358 -10.95 -6.12 22.14
N VAL A 359 -10.99 -6.14 23.47
CA VAL A 359 -9.80 -5.95 24.32
C VAL A 359 -8.79 -7.08 24.10
N GLN A 360 -9.23 -8.33 24.08
CA GLN A 360 -8.39 -9.49 23.89
C GLN A 360 -7.69 -9.45 22.52
N TYR A 361 -8.47 -9.30 21.44
CA TYR A 361 -7.93 -9.30 20.09
C TYR A 361 -7.06 -8.06 19.82
N GLY A 362 -7.40 -6.90 20.35
CA GLY A 362 -6.60 -5.68 20.25
C GLY A 362 -5.20 -5.85 20.86
N ALA A 363 -5.14 -6.44 22.06
CA ALA A 363 -3.87 -6.72 22.73
C ALA A 363 -3.00 -7.70 21.95
N GLN A 364 -3.58 -8.79 21.41
CA GLN A 364 -2.86 -9.76 20.58
C GLN A 364 -2.48 -9.19 19.22
N ALA A 365 -3.33 -8.35 18.61
CA ALA A 365 -3.04 -7.65 17.38
C ALA A 365 -1.77 -6.80 17.52
N LYS A 366 -1.67 -5.99 18.57
CA LYS A 366 -0.49 -5.17 18.84
C LYS A 366 0.77 -6.02 18.91
N LYS A 367 0.76 -7.08 19.72
CA LYS A 367 1.90 -7.98 19.89
C LYS A 367 2.32 -8.65 18.57
N SER A 368 1.37 -9.02 17.72
CA SER A 368 1.65 -9.75 16.48
C SER A 368 2.38 -8.91 15.43
N VAL A 369 2.31 -7.58 15.49
CA VAL A 369 2.96 -6.66 14.54
C VAL A 369 4.25 -6.02 15.07
N GLU A 370 4.69 -6.33 16.28
CA GLU A 370 5.98 -5.90 16.84
C GLU A 370 7.16 -6.35 15.98
N GLN A 371 7.06 -7.51 15.32
CA GLN A 371 8.06 -7.99 14.37
C GLN A 371 8.30 -7.02 13.20
N TYR A 372 7.34 -6.15 12.89
CA TYR A 372 7.44 -5.12 11.84
C TYR A 372 7.85 -3.75 12.40
N ALA A 373 8.30 -3.66 13.64
CA ALA A 373 8.90 -2.45 14.18
C ALA A 373 10.16 -2.05 13.39
N ALA A 374 10.47 -0.76 13.37
CA ALA A 374 11.58 -0.24 12.57
C ALA A 374 12.91 -0.90 12.91
N GLU A 375 13.20 -1.14 14.19
CA GLU A 375 14.41 -1.84 14.64
C GLU A 375 14.50 -3.27 14.14
N ASN A 376 13.40 -3.99 14.04
CA ASN A 376 13.37 -5.38 13.57
C ASN A 376 13.50 -5.44 12.04
N VAL A 377 12.71 -4.62 11.32
CA VAL A 377 12.73 -4.60 9.84
C VAL A 377 14.07 -4.09 9.31
N TRP A 378 14.55 -2.96 9.83
CA TRP A 378 15.80 -2.36 9.37
C TRP A 378 17.05 -3.04 9.94
N GLY A 379 16.94 -3.68 11.11
CA GLY A 379 18.04 -4.44 11.72
C GLY A 379 18.36 -5.73 10.95
N ALA A 380 17.34 -6.46 10.53
CA ALA A 380 17.48 -7.72 9.78
C ALA A 380 17.96 -7.51 8.32
N SER A 381 17.62 -6.38 7.69
CA SER A 381 17.86 -6.16 6.27
C SER A 381 19.25 -5.72 5.88
N VAL A 382 20.11 -5.35 6.84
CA VAL A 382 21.43 -4.72 6.53
C VAL A 382 22.60 -5.69 6.64
N TYR A 383 22.43 -6.88 7.23
CA TYR A 383 23.54 -7.79 7.55
C TYR A 383 23.33 -9.25 7.18
N SER A 384 22.28 -9.62 6.44
CA SER A 384 22.00 -11.02 6.00
C SER A 384 22.29 -11.23 4.51
#